data_5136f8f352d49cfc31b69d71e0432af8
#
_entry.id   5136f8f352d49cfc31b69d71e0432af8
#
_cell.length_a   1.000
_cell.length_b   1.000
_cell.length_c   1.000
_cell.angle_alpha   90.00
_cell.angle_beta   90.00
_cell.angle_gamma   90.00
#
_symmetry.space_group_name_H-M   'P 1'
#
loop_
_entity.id
_entity.type
_entity.pdbx_description
1 polymer ?
#
loop_
_entity_poly.entity_id
_entity_poly.type
_entity_poly.pdbx_seq_one_letter_code
_entity_poly.pdbx_strand_id
1 'polypeptide(L)'
;MNMKLYIYDHCPFCVRARMIFGLRGVEVENIILANDDEDTPIGMIGAKQVPILEKDDGTFMGESLDIVHYIDETAGKGRLKTEVRPELQAWLDKVGEYNNHLAQPRLVKIGLPEFATESAVQYFIDKKEKNIGNFETNLSETAQYLERLNRDLAQLETLTASGPDGIGGEIGMEDILTFPILRNLTVVRGVQWPAKIADYLARMSAQSGVPLYFDRAL
;
A
#
# COMPACT_ATOMS: atom_id res chain seq x y z
N MET A 1 -24.02 2.10 8.91
CA MET A 1 -23.23 2.45 7.73
C MET A 1 -22.81 1.14 7.07
N ASN A 2 -23.04 1.00 5.78
CA ASN A 2 -22.78 -0.26 5.05
C ASN A 2 -21.86 0.01 3.84
N MET A 3 -20.83 0.84 4.06
CA MET A 3 -19.84 1.15 3.04
C MET A 3 -19.06 -0.09 2.65
N LYS A 4 -18.74 -0.21 1.35
CA LYS A 4 -17.88 -1.28 0.82
C LYS A 4 -16.68 -0.68 0.10
N LEU A 5 -15.52 -1.30 0.29
CA LEU A 5 -14.28 -0.89 -0.35
C LEU A 5 -13.77 -2.03 -1.23
N TYR A 6 -13.83 -1.83 -2.54
CA TYR A 6 -13.36 -2.79 -3.55
C TYR A 6 -11.87 -2.57 -3.80
N ILE A 7 -11.07 -3.61 -3.60
CA ILE A 7 -9.62 -3.52 -3.48
C ILE A 7 -8.89 -4.73 -4.09
N TYR A 8 -7.57 -4.58 -4.23
CA TYR A 8 -6.61 -5.69 -4.16
C TYR A 8 -5.82 -5.57 -2.86
N ASP A 9 -5.46 -6.69 -2.24
CA ASP A 9 -4.73 -6.67 -0.97
C ASP A 9 -3.35 -6.01 -1.11
N HIS A 10 -2.62 -6.33 -2.20
CA HIS A 10 -1.27 -5.81 -2.44
C HIS A 10 -1.23 -4.35 -2.91
N CYS A 11 -2.34 -3.82 -3.41
CA CYS A 11 -2.34 -2.51 -4.09
C CYS A 11 -2.03 -1.38 -3.11
N PRO A 12 -0.94 -0.61 -3.29
CA PRO A 12 -0.58 0.47 -2.36
C PRO A 12 -1.64 1.58 -2.31
N PHE A 13 -2.34 1.85 -3.41
CA PHE A 13 -3.44 2.80 -3.44
C PHE A 13 -4.64 2.30 -2.62
N CYS A 14 -4.94 1.00 -2.68
CA CYS A 14 -5.96 0.37 -1.85
C CYS A 14 -5.60 0.43 -0.37
N VAL A 15 -4.32 0.25 -0.04
CA VAL A 15 -3.83 0.36 1.33
C VAL A 15 -4.04 1.77 1.88
N ARG A 16 -3.83 2.83 1.08
CA ARG A 16 -4.15 4.22 1.50
C ARG A 16 -5.59 4.35 1.96
N ALA A 17 -6.53 3.84 1.16
CA ALA A 17 -7.95 3.87 1.50
C ALA A 17 -8.25 3.02 2.74
N ARG A 18 -7.71 1.80 2.84
CA ARG A 18 -7.90 0.94 4.03
C ARG A 18 -7.40 1.59 5.31
N MET A 19 -6.25 2.26 5.24
CA MET A 19 -5.64 2.92 6.39
C MET A 19 -6.58 3.94 7.02
N ILE A 20 -7.22 4.81 6.23
CA ILE A 20 -8.04 5.87 6.79
C ILE A 20 -9.25 5.33 7.55
N PHE A 21 -9.86 4.23 7.07
CA PHE A 21 -10.96 3.58 7.79
C PHE A 21 -10.50 3.09 9.17
N GLY A 22 -9.38 2.38 9.24
CA GLY A 22 -8.81 1.92 10.50
C GLY A 22 -8.40 3.06 11.43
N LEU A 23 -7.66 4.04 10.92
CA LEU A 23 -7.19 5.20 11.70
C LEU A 23 -8.35 6.06 12.24
N ARG A 24 -9.48 6.08 11.56
CA ARG A 24 -10.69 6.80 12.00
C ARG A 24 -11.67 5.92 12.76
N GLY A 25 -11.44 4.61 12.81
CA GLY A 25 -12.37 3.66 13.43
C GLY A 25 -13.73 3.63 12.74
N VAL A 26 -13.75 3.80 11.42
CA VAL A 26 -14.94 3.70 10.57
C VAL A 26 -15.01 2.28 10.01
N GLU A 27 -16.15 1.63 10.20
CA GLU A 27 -16.36 0.29 9.67
C GLU A 27 -16.57 0.32 8.16
N VAL A 28 -15.95 -0.65 7.46
CA VAL A 28 -16.11 -0.87 6.02
C VAL A 28 -15.94 -2.34 5.70
N GLU A 29 -16.74 -2.83 4.77
CA GLU A 29 -16.59 -4.17 4.20
C GLU A 29 -15.54 -4.13 3.07
N ASN A 30 -14.41 -4.81 3.24
CA ASN A 30 -13.41 -4.94 2.18
C ASN A 30 -13.78 -6.08 1.24
N ILE A 31 -13.96 -5.78 -0.05
CA ILE A 31 -14.25 -6.74 -1.11
C ILE A 31 -13.03 -6.84 -2.01
N ILE A 32 -12.37 -8.00 -2.03
CA ILE A 32 -11.19 -8.22 -2.86
C ILE A 32 -11.66 -8.74 -4.22
N LEU A 33 -11.37 -7.98 -5.28
CA LEU A 33 -11.64 -8.36 -6.65
C LEU A 33 -10.52 -9.25 -7.19
N ALA A 34 -10.83 -10.14 -8.15
CA ALA A 34 -9.80 -10.82 -8.93
C ALA A 34 -9.01 -9.79 -9.74
N ASN A 35 -7.70 -10.01 -9.90
CA ASN A 35 -6.85 -9.01 -10.57
C ASN A 35 -7.20 -8.82 -12.06
N ASP A 36 -7.75 -9.85 -12.70
CA ASP A 36 -8.21 -9.85 -14.09
C ASP A 36 -9.69 -9.47 -14.25
N ASP A 37 -10.42 -9.17 -13.17
CA ASP A 37 -11.80 -8.68 -13.25
C ASP A 37 -11.79 -7.22 -13.75
N GLU A 38 -12.14 -7.03 -15.02
CA GLU A 38 -12.29 -5.70 -15.63
C GLU A 38 -13.72 -5.18 -15.53
N ASP A 39 -14.71 -6.08 -15.59
CA ASP A 39 -16.12 -5.72 -15.73
C ASP A 39 -16.65 -5.02 -14.48
N THR A 40 -16.29 -5.53 -13.29
CA THR A 40 -16.76 -4.96 -12.03
C THR A 40 -16.33 -3.50 -11.84
N PRO A 41 -15.03 -3.14 -11.87
CA PRO A 41 -14.62 -1.75 -11.69
C PRO A 41 -15.08 -0.84 -12.85
N ILE A 42 -15.09 -1.33 -14.08
CA ILE A 42 -15.59 -0.55 -15.23
C ILE A 42 -17.09 -0.26 -15.07
N GLY A 43 -17.88 -1.23 -14.61
CA GLY A 43 -19.31 -1.04 -14.35
C GLY A 43 -19.61 -0.03 -13.24
N MET A 44 -18.71 0.10 -12.25
CA MET A 44 -18.87 1.01 -11.12
C MET A 44 -18.45 2.45 -11.42
N ILE A 45 -17.28 2.64 -12.02
CA ILE A 45 -16.64 3.96 -12.19
C ILE A 45 -16.17 4.25 -13.62
N GLY A 46 -16.45 3.36 -14.57
CA GLY A 46 -16.03 3.54 -15.98
C GLY A 46 -14.55 3.28 -16.24
N ALA A 47 -13.80 2.75 -15.28
CA ALA A 47 -12.37 2.52 -15.41
C ALA A 47 -11.94 1.24 -14.67
N LYS A 48 -10.93 0.55 -15.23
CA LYS A 48 -10.26 -0.60 -14.58
C LYS A 48 -9.27 -0.09 -13.53
N GLN A 49 -9.78 0.36 -12.39
CA GLN A 49 -8.94 0.78 -11.26
C GLN A 49 -9.57 0.45 -9.93
N VAL A 50 -8.75 0.32 -8.91
CA VAL A 50 -9.09 0.21 -7.49
C VAL A 50 -8.13 1.13 -6.69
N PRO A 51 -8.53 1.61 -5.49
CA PRO A 51 -9.74 1.28 -4.74
C PRO A 51 -10.99 1.96 -5.29
N ILE A 52 -12.15 1.35 -5.00
CA ILE A 52 -13.47 1.96 -5.22
C ILE A 52 -14.24 1.90 -3.91
N LEU A 53 -14.75 3.03 -3.46
CA LEU A 53 -15.66 3.12 -2.31
C LEU A 53 -17.10 3.16 -2.79
N GLU A 54 -17.90 2.20 -2.35
CA GLU A 54 -19.36 2.27 -2.39
C GLU A 54 -19.83 2.91 -1.08
N LYS A 55 -20.45 4.10 -1.19
CA LYS A 55 -20.96 4.85 -0.05
C LYS A 55 -22.32 4.33 0.42
N ASP A 56 -22.75 4.76 1.60
CA ASP A 56 -24.06 4.39 2.18
C ASP A 56 -25.27 4.72 1.28
N ASP A 57 -25.14 5.71 0.42
CA ASP A 57 -26.17 6.12 -0.55
C ASP A 57 -26.13 5.33 -1.87
N GLY A 58 -25.23 4.35 -1.98
CA GLY A 58 -25.04 3.52 -3.16
C GLY A 58 -24.23 4.18 -4.29
N THR A 59 -23.71 5.38 -4.08
CA THR A 59 -22.81 6.02 -5.07
C THR A 59 -21.39 5.52 -4.94
N PHE A 60 -20.67 5.51 -6.06
CA PHE A 60 -19.25 5.05 -6.13
C PHE A 60 -18.28 6.22 -6.18
N MET A 61 -17.13 6.03 -5.54
CA MET A 61 -16.01 6.97 -5.55
C MET A 61 -14.71 6.21 -5.83
N GLY A 62 -13.98 6.61 -6.86
CA GLY A 62 -12.60 6.18 -7.13
C GLY A 62 -11.58 7.11 -6.47
N GLU A 63 -10.32 7.02 -6.89
CA GLU A 63 -9.16 7.81 -6.43
C GLU A 63 -8.86 7.68 -4.93
N SER A 64 -7.75 7.04 -4.63
CA SER A 64 -7.42 6.66 -3.25
C SER A 64 -7.33 7.84 -2.28
N LEU A 65 -6.78 8.98 -2.72
CA LEU A 65 -6.64 10.15 -1.87
C LEU A 65 -7.98 10.88 -1.68
N ASP A 66 -8.87 10.84 -2.67
CA ASP A 66 -10.23 11.39 -2.52
C ASP A 66 -11.01 10.58 -1.49
N ILE A 67 -10.86 9.24 -1.50
CA ILE A 67 -11.45 8.37 -0.47
C ILE A 67 -10.87 8.69 0.91
N VAL A 68 -9.55 8.88 1.01
CA VAL A 68 -8.90 9.28 2.26
C VAL A 68 -9.50 10.58 2.79
N HIS A 69 -9.58 11.62 1.97
CA HIS A 69 -10.13 12.91 2.36
C HIS A 69 -11.60 12.81 2.76
N TYR A 70 -12.41 12.09 1.98
CA TYR A 70 -13.82 11.91 2.27
C TYR A 70 -14.05 11.28 3.64
N ILE A 71 -13.36 10.18 3.96
CA ILE A 71 -13.48 9.51 5.25
C ILE A 71 -12.92 10.35 6.39
N ASP A 72 -11.79 11.01 6.17
CA ASP A 72 -11.17 11.89 7.16
C ASP A 72 -12.10 13.06 7.56
N GLU A 73 -12.81 13.63 6.60
CA GLU A 73 -13.77 14.72 6.83
C GLU A 73 -15.06 14.24 7.51
N THR A 74 -15.59 13.10 7.08
CA THR A 74 -16.88 12.60 7.56
C THR A 74 -16.82 11.91 8.91
N ALA A 75 -15.66 11.39 9.31
CA ALA A 75 -15.46 10.70 10.59
C ALA A 75 -15.55 11.61 11.84
N GLY A 76 -15.45 12.92 11.68
CA GLY A 76 -15.60 13.90 12.79
C GLY A 76 -14.51 13.85 13.87
N LYS A 77 -13.35 13.24 13.60
CA LYS A 77 -12.25 13.01 14.57
C LYS A 77 -11.02 13.91 14.35
N GLY A 78 -11.23 15.10 13.84
CA GLY A 78 -10.13 15.98 13.41
C GLY A 78 -9.62 15.59 12.02
N ARG A 79 -8.75 16.41 11.46
CA ARG A 79 -8.20 16.19 10.10
C ARG A 79 -6.78 15.65 10.18
N LEU A 80 -6.41 14.84 9.21
CA LEU A 80 -5.02 14.45 8.99
C LEU A 80 -4.18 15.69 8.67
N LYS A 81 -2.96 15.71 9.18
CA LYS A 81 -1.95 16.65 8.71
C LYS A 81 -1.69 16.39 7.24
N THR A 82 -1.88 17.42 6.40
CA THR A 82 -1.79 17.28 4.94
C THR A 82 -0.39 17.55 4.39
N GLU A 83 0.46 18.21 5.16
CA GLU A 83 1.83 18.54 4.75
C GLU A 83 2.69 17.30 4.63
N VAL A 84 3.49 17.23 3.56
CA VAL A 84 4.52 16.22 3.33
C VAL A 84 5.86 16.92 3.27
N ARG A 85 6.79 16.53 4.13
CA ARG A 85 8.15 17.10 4.14
C ARG A 85 8.86 16.83 2.82
N PRO A 86 9.55 17.82 2.23
CA PRO A 86 10.25 17.64 0.95
C PRO A 86 11.24 16.49 0.95
N GLU A 87 11.94 16.28 2.07
CA GLU A 87 12.91 15.20 2.23
C GLU A 87 12.25 13.82 2.18
N LEU A 88 11.06 13.68 2.75
CA LEU A 88 10.28 12.44 2.67
C LEU A 88 9.73 12.22 1.27
N GLN A 89 9.23 13.28 0.62
CA GLN A 89 8.79 13.18 -0.78
C GLN A 89 9.93 12.74 -1.69
N ALA A 90 11.12 13.30 -1.53
CA ALA A 90 12.30 12.91 -2.29
C ALA A 90 12.69 11.43 -2.03
N TRP A 91 12.50 10.95 -0.79
CA TRP A 91 12.71 9.54 -0.46
C TRP A 91 11.67 8.64 -1.14
N LEU A 92 10.39 9.04 -1.12
CA LEU A 92 9.30 8.30 -1.78
C LEU A 92 9.53 8.19 -3.29
N ASP A 93 9.91 9.28 -3.93
CA ASP A 93 10.21 9.32 -5.37
C ASP A 93 11.37 8.37 -5.71
N LYS A 94 12.45 8.45 -4.95
CA LYS A 94 13.64 7.60 -5.14
C LYS A 94 13.34 6.11 -4.96
N VAL A 95 12.61 5.73 -3.92
CA VAL A 95 12.27 4.33 -3.66
C VAL A 95 11.20 3.85 -4.64
N GLY A 96 10.31 4.75 -5.07
CA GLY A 96 9.32 4.49 -6.11
C GLY A 96 9.88 4.00 -7.43
N GLU A 97 11.12 4.37 -7.76
CA GLU A 97 11.79 3.91 -9.00
C GLU A 97 12.05 2.40 -9.02
N TYR A 98 12.23 1.74 -7.85
CA TYR A 98 12.70 0.35 -7.84
C TYR A 98 11.95 -0.59 -6.87
N ASN A 99 11.15 -0.10 -5.94
CA ASN A 99 10.49 -0.95 -4.94
C ASN A 99 9.67 -2.08 -5.57
N ASN A 100 9.05 -1.82 -6.71
CA ASN A 100 8.25 -2.79 -7.44
C ASN A 100 9.08 -3.93 -8.03
N HIS A 101 10.35 -3.73 -8.36
CA HIS A 101 11.26 -4.80 -8.79
C HIS A 101 11.47 -5.85 -7.69
N LEU A 102 11.43 -5.42 -6.43
CA LEU A 102 11.49 -6.32 -5.27
C LEU A 102 10.12 -6.91 -4.93
N ALA A 103 9.07 -6.09 -4.88
CA ALA A 103 7.78 -6.49 -4.34
C ALA A 103 6.93 -7.28 -5.32
N GLN A 104 6.72 -6.79 -6.55
CA GLN A 104 5.74 -7.36 -7.48
C GLN A 104 6.00 -8.82 -7.86
N PRO A 105 7.25 -9.26 -8.15
CA PRO A 105 7.53 -10.67 -8.45
C PRO A 105 7.24 -11.63 -7.28
N ARG A 106 7.18 -11.13 -6.05
CA ARG A 106 6.90 -11.91 -4.83
C ARG A 106 5.42 -11.94 -4.49
N LEU A 107 4.72 -10.83 -4.70
CA LEU A 107 3.30 -10.70 -4.35
C LEU A 107 2.41 -11.73 -5.04
N VAL A 108 2.71 -12.10 -6.27
CA VAL A 108 1.97 -13.16 -7.01
C VAL A 108 2.21 -14.57 -6.48
N LYS A 109 3.20 -14.75 -5.61
CA LYS A 109 3.63 -16.07 -5.08
C LYS A 109 3.16 -16.35 -3.65
N ILE A 110 2.57 -15.36 -2.96
CA ILE A 110 2.23 -15.48 -1.53
C ILE A 110 0.76 -15.81 -1.25
N GLY A 111 -0.01 -16.19 -2.28
CA GLY A 111 -1.39 -16.67 -2.11
C GLY A 111 -2.39 -15.58 -1.75
N LEU A 112 -2.26 -14.38 -2.33
CA LEU A 112 -3.24 -13.31 -2.14
C LEU A 112 -4.53 -13.61 -2.88
N PRO A 113 -5.71 -13.22 -2.33
CA PRO A 113 -7.01 -13.55 -2.91
C PRO A 113 -7.22 -13.05 -4.35
N GLU A 114 -6.71 -11.88 -4.69
CA GLU A 114 -6.77 -11.32 -6.05
C GLU A 114 -6.00 -12.14 -7.09
N PHE A 115 -5.13 -13.02 -6.65
CA PHE A 115 -4.33 -13.95 -7.47
C PHE A 115 -4.76 -15.41 -7.29
N ALA A 116 -6.03 -15.66 -6.96
CA ALA A 116 -6.54 -17.01 -6.72
C ALA A 116 -6.55 -17.91 -7.97
N THR A 117 -6.48 -17.33 -9.18
CA THR A 117 -6.48 -18.06 -10.45
C THR A 117 -5.20 -17.80 -11.23
N GLU A 118 -4.80 -18.77 -12.05
CA GLU A 118 -3.66 -18.59 -12.98
C GLU A 118 -3.89 -17.42 -13.94
N SER A 119 -5.13 -17.22 -14.39
CA SER A 119 -5.52 -16.10 -15.25
C SER A 119 -5.23 -14.75 -14.58
N ALA A 120 -5.61 -14.58 -13.32
CA ALA A 120 -5.37 -13.35 -12.57
C ALA A 120 -3.88 -13.09 -12.34
N VAL A 121 -3.10 -14.15 -12.05
CA VAL A 121 -1.64 -14.06 -11.92
C VAL A 121 -1.01 -13.64 -13.25
N GLN A 122 -1.36 -14.31 -14.36
CA GLN A 122 -0.79 -14.00 -15.67
C GLN A 122 -1.16 -12.59 -16.14
N TYR A 123 -2.41 -12.16 -15.91
CA TYR A 123 -2.85 -10.79 -16.21
C TYR A 123 -1.97 -9.74 -15.50
N PHE A 124 -1.66 -9.98 -14.22
CA PHE A 124 -0.79 -9.07 -13.46
C PHE A 124 0.63 -9.06 -14.00
N ILE A 125 1.21 -10.24 -14.25
CA ILE A 125 2.57 -10.37 -14.79
C ILE A 125 2.69 -9.64 -16.12
N ASP A 126 1.81 -9.92 -17.08
CA ASP A 126 1.81 -9.31 -18.42
C ASP A 126 1.73 -7.78 -18.38
N LYS A 127 0.96 -7.27 -17.43
CA LYS A 127 0.81 -5.83 -17.24
C LYS A 127 2.02 -5.19 -16.58
N LYS A 128 2.58 -5.83 -15.54
CA LYS A 128 3.67 -5.25 -14.74
C LYS A 128 5.04 -5.40 -15.38
N GLU A 129 5.29 -6.48 -16.10
CA GLU A 129 6.55 -6.67 -16.82
C GLU A 129 6.77 -5.61 -17.91
N LYS A 130 5.72 -4.97 -18.43
CA LYS A 130 5.84 -3.80 -19.32
C LYS A 130 6.54 -2.62 -18.68
N ASN A 131 6.48 -2.50 -17.35
CA ASN A 131 7.05 -1.38 -16.60
C ASN A 131 8.38 -1.72 -15.94
N ILE A 132 8.50 -2.93 -15.36
CA ILE A 132 9.66 -3.31 -14.54
C ILE A 132 10.51 -4.41 -15.19
N GLY A 133 10.14 -4.90 -16.37
CA GLY A 133 10.81 -6.03 -17.01
C GLY A 133 10.43 -7.38 -16.40
N ASN A 134 11.10 -8.43 -16.86
CA ASN A 134 10.79 -9.80 -16.51
C ASN A 134 10.93 -10.07 -15.01
N PHE A 135 9.94 -10.74 -14.40
CA PHE A 135 9.89 -11.03 -12.96
C PHE A 135 11.05 -11.93 -12.49
N GLU A 136 11.41 -12.97 -13.26
CA GLU A 136 12.52 -13.86 -12.89
C GLU A 136 13.86 -13.12 -12.95
N THR A 137 14.05 -12.21 -13.90
CA THR A 137 15.22 -11.32 -13.95
C THR A 137 15.27 -10.45 -12.71
N ASN A 138 14.16 -9.81 -12.33
CA ASN A 138 14.08 -9.00 -11.11
C ASN A 138 14.39 -9.81 -9.85
N LEU A 139 13.91 -11.04 -9.76
CA LEU A 139 14.25 -11.94 -8.64
C LEU A 139 15.74 -12.27 -8.60
N SER A 140 16.37 -12.50 -9.76
CA SER A 140 17.83 -12.77 -9.84
C SER A 140 18.67 -11.57 -9.42
N GLU A 141 18.15 -10.36 -9.56
CA GLU A 141 18.79 -9.08 -9.20
C GLU A 141 18.48 -8.63 -7.76
N THR A 142 17.84 -9.47 -6.96
CA THR A 142 17.42 -9.14 -5.58
C THR A 142 18.54 -8.53 -4.75
N ALA A 143 19.76 -9.07 -4.82
CA ALA A 143 20.86 -8.62 -3.98
C ALA A 143 21.21 -7.13 -4.20
N GLN A 144 21.25 -6.68 -5.46
CA GLN A 144 21.53 -5.27 -5.77
C GLN A 144 20.39 -4.33 -5.33
N TYR A 145 19.14 -4.75 -5.49
CA TYR A 145 18.00 -3.96 -5.01
C TYR A 145 17.94 -3.92 -3.49
N LEU A 146 18.26 -5.02 -2.79
CA LEU A 146 18.34 -5.04 -1.32
C LEU A 146 19.45 -4.11 -0.81
N GLU A 147 20.62 -4.07 -1.44
CA GLU A 147 21.69 -3.15 -1.06
C GLU A 147 21.22 -1.69 -1.17
N ARG A 148 20.55 -1.35 -2.27
CA ARG A 148 19.96 -0.02 -2.46
C ARG A 148 18.88 0.28 -1.40
N LEU A 149 17.96 -0.65 -1.17
CA LEU A 149 16.87 -0.49 -0.21
C LEU A 149 17.39 -0.33 1.22
N ASN A 150 18.37 -1.12 1.63
CA ASN A 150 18.92 -1.03 2.99
C ASN A 150 19.57 0.34 3.25
N ARG A 151 20.26 0.93 2.26
CA ARG A 151 20.75 2.31 2.36
C ARG A 151 19.63 3.34 2.47
N ASP A 152 18.58 3.16 1.65
CA ASP A 152 17.44 4.07 1.63
C ASP A 152 16.60 3.96 2.90
N LEU A 153 16.47 2.77 3.50
CA LEU A 153 15.82 2.59 4.80
C LEU A 153 16.61 3.23 5.94
N ALA A 154 17.94 3.15 5.92
CA ALA A 154 18.77 3.86 6.89
C ALA A 154 18.60 5.39 6.78
N GLN A 155 18.45 5.92 5.57
CA GLN A 155 18.10 7.32 5.37
C GLN A 155 16.70 7.64 5.93
N LEU A 156 15.69 6.80 5.65
CA LEU A 156 14.33 6.99 6.16
C LEU A 156 14.30 7.00 7.68
N GLU A 157 15.11 6.17 8.35
CA GLU A 157 15.20 6.17 9.81
C GLU A 157 15.59 7.53 10.36
N THR A 158 16.46 8.29 9.68
CA THR A 158 16.83 9.66 10.09
C THR A 158 15.68 10.65 9.95
N LEU A 159 14.75 10.39 9.04
CA LEU A 159 13.56 11.22 8.80
C LEU A 159 12.39 10.82 9.71
N THR A 160 12.49 9.65 10.38
CA THR A 160 11.43 9.11 11.23
C THR A 160 11.52 9.69 12.63
N ALA A 161 10.43 10.30 13.08
CA ALA A 161 10.34 10.87 14.41
C ALA A 161 10.45 9.78 15.50
N SER A 162 10.94 10.18 16.65
CA SER A 162 10.93 9.33 17.85
C SER A 162 9.60 9.57 18.56
N GLY A 163 8.72 8.57 18.58
CA GLY A 163 7.42 8.72 19.24
C GLY A 163 6.40 7.70 18.73
N PRO A 164 5.23 7.64 19.40
CA PRO A 164 4.21 6.65 19.10
C PRO A 164 3.37 6.97 17.84
N ASP A 165 3.40 8.22 17.38
CA ASP A 165 2.45 8.73 16.40
C ASP A 165 3.15 9.08 15.08
N GLY A 166 2.72 8.42 13.99
CA GLY A 166 3.13 8.73 12.63
C GLY A 166 4.65 8.74 12.34
N ILE A 167 5.02 8.76 11.07
CA ILE A 167 6.42 8.83 10.65
C ILE A 167 7.04 10.20 10.90
N GLY A 168 6.22 11.24 10.89
CA GLY A 168 6.62 12.63 11.16
C GLY A 168 6.37 13.08 12.61
N GLY A 169 5.96 12.19 13.52
CA GLY A 169 5.61 12.49 14.90
C GLY A 169 4.13 12.79 15.12
N GLU A 170 3.35 12.86 14.07
CA GLU A 170 1.89 13.01 14.05
C GLU A 170 1.34 12.20 12.87
N ILE A 171 0.21 11.51 13.06
CA ILE A 171 -0.41 10.74 11.97
C ILE A 171 -0.95 11.70 10.92
N GLY A 172 -0.53 11.51 9.68
CA GLY A 172 -0.87 12.42 8.58
C GLY A 172 -0.72 11.80 7.20
N MET A 173 -0.72 12.67 6.19
CA MET A 173 -0.56 12.28 4.79
C MET A 173 0.78 11.56 4.54
N GLU A 174 1.82 11.89 5.30
CA GLU A 174 3.10 11.19 5.24
C GLU A 174 2.96 9.68 5.48
N ASP A 175 2.10 9.29 6.42
CA ASP A 175 1.84 7.87 6.72
C ASP A 175 1.02 7.20 5.62
N ILE A 176 0.01 7.88 5.12
CA ILE A 176 -0.84 7.42 4.01
C ILE A 176 0.00 7.11 2.76
N LEU A 177 1.05 7.88 2.51
CA LEU A 177 1.93 7.71 1.34
C LEU A 177 3.05 6.69 1.59
N THR A 178 3.60 6.64 2.80
CA THR A 178 4.82 5.86 3.09
C THR A 178 4.51 4.43 3.50
N PHE A 179 3.55 4.23 4.39
CA PHE A 179 3.23 2.89 4.92
C PHE A 179 2.89 1.86 3.82
N PRO A 180 2.09 2.19 2.78
CA PRO A 180 1.77 1.21 1.73
C PRO A 180 3.00 0.66 0.99
N ILE A 181 4.00 1.50 0.76
CA ILE A 181 5.26 1.10 0.11
C ILE A 181 6.05 0.19 1.03
N LEU A 182 6.25 0.61 2.28
CA LEU A 182 6.98 -0.17 3.28
C LEU A 182 6.28 -1.51 3.56
N ARG A 183 4.95 -1.50 3.65
CA ARG A 183 4.14 -2.71 3.83
C ARG A 183 4.40 -3.73 2.73
N ASN A 184 4.40 -3.32 1.46
CA ASN A 184 4.68 -4.23 0.35
C ASN A 184 6.11 -4.77 0.39
N LEU A 185 7.07 -3.97 0.83
CA LEU A 185 8.46 -4.42 1.00
C LEU A 185 8.63 -5.45 2.12
N THR A 186 7.66 -5.60 3.05
CA THR A 186 7.71 -6.67 4.05
C THR A 186 7.57 -8.08 3.46
N VAL A 187 7.19 -8.21 2.18
CA VAL A 187 7.20 -9.49 1.45
C VAL A 187 8.62 -9.94 1.06
N VAL A 188 9.60 -9.06 1.18
CA VAL A 188 10.97 -9.30 0.73
C VAL A 188 11.84 -9.78 1.88
N ARG A 189 12.31 -11.03 1.79
CA ARG A 189 13.24 -11.60 2.77
C ARG A 189 14.62 -10.95 2.62
N GLY A 190 15.30 -10.74 3.74
CA GLY A 190 16.65 -10.18 3.76
C GLY A 190 16.73 -8.67 3.87
N VAL A 191 15.60 -7.96 3.92
CA VAL A 191 15.59 -6.52 4.22
C VAL A 191 16.10 -6.28 5.64
N GLN A 192 17.06 -5.36 5.77
CA GLN A 192 17.59 -4.92 7.06
C GLN A 192 16.74 -3.75 7.58
N TRP A 193 15.70 -4.09 8.31
CA TRP A 193 14.78 -3.10 8.86
C TRP A 193 15.42 -2.33 10.01
N PRO A 194 15.64 -1.01 9.88
CA PRO A 194 16.05 -0.19 11.02
C PRO A 194 15.02 -0.23 12.15
N ALA A 195 15.46 -0.15 13.39
CA ALA A 195 14.59 -0.34 14.55
C ALA A 195 13.38 0.60 14.55
N LYS A 196 13.57 1.88 14.28
CA LYS A 196 12.46 2.85 14.23
C LYS A 196 11.45 2.54 13.12
N ILE A 197 11.92 2.01 11.98
CA ILE A 197 11.04 1.66 10.86
C ILE A 197 10.26 0.38 11.18
N ALA A 198 10.90 -0.63 11.79
CA ALA A 198 10.22 -1.84 12.24
C ALA A 198 9.13 -1.52 13.27
N ASP A 199 9.42 -0.67 14.26
CA ASP A 199 8.45 -0.19 15.24
C ASP A 199 7.31 0.60 14.60
N TYR A 200 7.63 1.49 13.67
CA TYR A 200 6.63 2.24 12.90
C TYR A 200 5.69 1.32 12.13
N LEU A 201 6.22 0.33 11.40
CA LEU A 201 5.42 -0.64 10.66
C LEU A 201 4.46 -1.41 11.57
N ALA A 202 4.95 -1.90 12.72
CA ALA A 202 4.13 -2.63 13.68
C ALA A 202 2.98 -1.77 14.23
N ARG A 203 3.28 -0.53 14.63
CA ARG A 203 2.27 0.40 15.15
C ARG A 203 1.25 0.80 14.09
N MET A 204 1.70 1.19 12.91
CA MET A 204 0.81 1.61 11.82
C MET A 204 -0.07 0.45 11.34
N SER A 205 0.45 -0.77 11.26
CA SER A 205 -0.33 -1.96 10.98
C SER A 205 -1.43 -2.18 12.02
N ALA A 206 -1.10 -2.07 13.31
CA ALA A 206 -2.08 -2.22 14.39
C ALA A 206 -3.15 -1.12 14.37
N GLN A 207 -2.76 0.13 14.19
CA GLN A 207 -3.68 1.29 14.19
C GLN A 207 -4.59 1.32 12.97
N SER A 208 -4.08 0.97 11.80
CA SER A 208 -4.84 0.95 10.55
C SER A 208 -5.61 -0.34 10.29
N GLY A 209 -5.30 -1.42 11.02
CA GLY A 209 -5.85 -2.74 10.76
C GLY A 209 -5.35 -3.39 9.46
N VAL A 210 -4.29 -2.87 8.84
CA VAL A 210 -3.72 -3.41 7.60
C VAL A 210 -2.55 -4.34 7.94
N PRO A 211 -2.66 -5.66 7.70
CA PRO A 211 -1.60 -6.61 8.06
C PRO A 211 -0.36 -6.47 7.17
N LEU A 212 0.80 -6.80 7.74
CA LEU A 212 2.09 -6.89 7.05
C LEU A 212 2.27 -8.29 6.43
N TYR A 213 3.34 -8.46 5.63
CA TYR A 213 3.64 -9.71 4.92
C TYR A 213 4.84 -10.47 5.47
N PHE A 214 5.37 -10.10 6.64
CA PHE A 214 6.56 -10.75 7.21
C PHE A 214 6.47 -12.28 7.33
N ASP A 215 5.27 -12.79 7.65
CA ASP A 215 4.98 -14.22 7.76
C ASP A 215 5.01 -14.98 6.43
N ARG A 216 4.95 -14.25 5.31
CA ARG A 216 4.94 -14.77 3.93
C ARG A 216 6.15 -14.31 3.11
N ALA A 217 7.16 -13.70 3.74
CA ALA A 217 8.31 -13.12 3.03
C ALA A 217 9.12 -14.19 2.26
N LEU A 218 9.48 -13.87 1.01
CA LEU A 218 10.24 -14.71 0.08
C LEU A 218 11.61 -14.10 -0.23
#